data_cd012c925460ded4a38d945a1aad2e55
#
_entry.id   cd012c925460ded4a38d945a1aad2e55
#
_cell.length_a   1.000
_cell.length_b   1.000
_cell.length_c   1.000
_cell.angle_alpha   90.00
_cell.angle_beta   90.00
_cell.angle_gamma   90.00
#
_symmetry.space_group_name_H-M   'P 1'
#
loop_
_entity.id
_entity.type
_entity.pdbx_description
1 polymer ?
#
loop_
_entity_poly.entity_id
_entity_poly.type
_entity_poly.pdbx_seq_one_letter_code
_entity_poly.pdbx_strand_id
1 'polypeptide(L)'
;MVARFGLLTALALVLGLLDRAIPLTALLGGAAPGIKLGLANTVLLYAVYLMDWQSAAFLMLVKVLLSGFLFGSLTAILYSLSGGILSLLVMLAVRKRPAAGALTAGLLAAAADAALLIRNPQLRGQRLWCVILIAAACIACFIAGAAIRKGKIRGVPGTSIAGAIAHNVGQVLTASAVLGTPQLLTTYLPVLVGVGAAVGALTGIVAERVMHALRINPEKLKEQK
;
A
#
# COMPACT_ATOMS: atom_id res chain seq x y z
N MET A 1 5.57 25.84 -1.38
CA MET A 1 5.55 24.57 -0.62
C MET A 1 4.22 24.33 0.09
N VAL A 2 3.73 25.27 0.87
CA VAL A 2 2.49 25.19 1.67
C VAL A 2 1.24 24.83 0.83
N ALA A 3 1.03 25.47 -0.31
CA ALA A 3 -0.12 25.20 -1.18
C ALA A 3 -0.14 23.74 -1.71
N ARG A 4 1.02 23.20 -2.10
CA ARG A 4 1.11 21.79 -2.54
C ARG A 4 0.82 20.83 -1.39
N PHE A 5 1.31 21.13 -0.20
CA PHE A 5 1.07 20.34 0.99
C PHE A 5 -0.44 20.32 1.35
N GLY A 6 -1.07 21.50 1.39
CA GLY A 6 -2.50 21.62 1.66
C GLY A 6 -3.37 20.88 0.64
N LEU A 7 -3.07 21.03 -0.67
CA LEU A 7 -3.77 20.32 -1.74
C LEU A 7 -3.65 18.79 -1.60
N LEU A 8 -2.44 18.30 -1.36
CA LEU A 8 -2.23 16.85 -1.18
C LEU A 8 -2.93 16.33 0.08
N THR A 9 -2.93 17.10 1.17
CA THR A 9 -3.64 16.73 2.40
C THR A 9 -5.15 16.66 2.15
N ALA A 10 -5.73 17.66 1.49
CA ALA A 10 -7.15 17.64 1.13
C ALA A 10 -7.50 16.46 0.23
N LEU A 11 -6.70 16.19 -0.79
CA LEU A 11 -6.88 15.02 -1.67
C LEU A 11 -6.78 13.70 -0.89
N ALA A 12 -5.86 13.61 0.08
CA ALA A 12 -5.72 12.43 0.93
C ALA A 12 -6.97 12.17 1.79
N LEU A 13 -7.60 13.22 2.29
CA LEU A 13 -8.84 13.11 3.06
C LEU A 13 -10.00 12.66 2.18
N VAL A 14 -10.15 13.24 1.00
CA VAL A 14 -11.20 12.84 0.04
C VAL A 14 -11.05 11.37 -0.36
N LEU A 15 -9.83 10.96 -0.73
CA LEU A 15 -9.57 9.54 -1.05
C LEU A 15 -9.75 8.63 0.17
N GLY A 16 -9.47 9.12 1.37
CA GLY A 16 -9.73 8.40 2.62
C GLY A 16 -11.22 8.23 2.93
N LEU A 17 -12.06 9.18 2.52
CA LEU A 17 -13.52 9.04 2.59
C LEU A 17 -14.03 8.02 1.59
N LEU A 18 -13.53 8.03 0.36
CA LEU A 18 -13.86 7.04 -0.67
C LEU A 18 -13.45 5.63 -0.23
N ASP A 19 -12.29 5.49 0.40
CA ASP A 19 -11.80 4.23 0.95
C ASP A 19 -12.74 3.63 2.01
N ARG A 20 -13.46 4.49 2.74
CA ARG A 20 -14.45 4.09 3.73
C ARG A 20 -15.79 3.73 3.13
N ALA A 21 -16.17 4.35 2.01
CA ALA A 21 -17.39 4.03 1.31
C ALA A 21 -17.38 2.60 0.73
N ILE A 22 -16.18 2.01 0.58
CA ILE A 22 -16.02 0.61 0.15
C ILE A 22 -16.03 -0.29 1.40
N PRO A 23 -17.08 -1.09 1.64
CA PRO A 23 -17.21 -1.91 2.84
C PRO A 23 -16.36 -3.18 2.77
N LEU A 24 -15.04 -3.03 2.65
CA LEU A 24 -14.11 -4.15 2.46
C LEU A 24 -14.16 -5.14 3.63
N THR A 25 -14.29 -4.64 4.85
CA THR A 25 -14.40 -5.47 6.05
C THR A 25 -15.69 -6.29 6.08
N ALA A 26 -16.80 -5.73 5.59
CA ALA A 26 -18.06 -6.46 5.46
C ALA A 26 -17.96 -7.57 4.40
N LEU A 27 -17.30 -7.28 3.26
CA LEU A 27 -17.05 -8.25 2.20
C LEU A 27 -16.17 -9.42 2.65
N LEU A 28 -15.27 -9.17 3.61
CA LEU A 28 -14.32 -10.16 4.15
C LEU A 28 -14.77 -10.79 5.48
N GLY A 29 -16.05 -10.68 5.84
CA GLY A 29 -16.61 -11.34 7.02
C GLY A 29 -16.47 -10.55 8.34
N GLY A 30 -16.21 -9.25 8.31
CA GLY A 30 -16.33 -8.34 9.46
C GLY A 30 -15.28 -8.45 10.57
N ALA A 31 -14.32 -9.35 10.48
CA ALA A 31 -13.43 -9.71 11.59
C ALA A 31 -12.40 -8.63 11.98
N ALA A 32 -12.15 -7.64 11.14
CA ALA A 32 -11.17 -6.60 11.43
C ALA A 32 -11.66 -5.19 11.01
N PRO A 33 -12.47 -4.53 11.84
CA PRO A 33 -12.94 -3.18 11.54
C PRO A 33 -11.77 -2.20 11.48
N GLY A 34 -11.81 -1.30 10.49
CA GLY A 34 -10.79 -0.25 10.33
C GLY A 34 -9.69 -0.54 9.30
N ILE A 35 -9.61 -1.74 8.75
CA ILE A 35 -8.74 -2.04 7.60
C ILE A 35 -9.32 -1.39 6.35
N LYS A 36 -8.47 -0.70 5.57
CA LYS A 36 -8.83 0.06 4.38
C LYS A 36 -8.05 -0.42 3.17
N LEU A 37 -8.62 -0.17 1.99
CA LEU A 37 -8.01 -0.53 0.70
C LEU A 37 -6.70 0.24 0.42
N GLY A 38 -6.57 1.45 0.99
CA GLY A 38 -5.38 2.26 0.86
C GLY A 38 -5.37 3.20 -0.33
N LEU A 39 -6.54 3.60 -0.88
CA LEU A 39 -6.63 4.59 -1.95
C LEU A 39 -5.92 5.91 -1.58
N ALA A 40 -6.07 6.34 -0.33
CA ALA A 40 -5.37 7.51 0.19
C ALA A 40 -3.83 7.37 0.18
N ASN A 41 -3.29 6.17 -0.04
CA ASN A 41 -1.85 5.94 -0.19
C ASN A 41 -1.30 6.46 -1.52
N THR A 42 -2.17 6.68 -2.51
CA THR A 42 -1.82 7.35 -3.78
C THR A 42 -1.25 8.74 -3.54
N VAL A 43 -1.77 9.45 -2.54
CA VAL A 43 -1.24 10.78 -2.19
C VAL A 43 0.17 10.70 -1.60
N LEU A 44 0.44 9.64 -0.83
CA LEU A 44 1.78 9.39 -0.32
C LEU A 44 2.77 9.11 -1.48
N LEU A 45 2.31 8.42 -2.53
CA LEU A 45 3.07 8.22 -3.75
C LEU A 45 3.47 9.56 -4.39
N TYR A 46 2.50 10.49 -4.56
CA TYR A 46 2.80 11.84 -5.06
C TYR A 46 3.80 12.57 -4.15
N ALA A 47 3.61 12.50 -2.83
CA ALA A 47 4.52 13.14 -1.87
C ALA A 47 5.95 12.59 -1.98
N VAL A 48 6.12 11.27 -2.13
CA VAL A 48 7.43 10.62 -2.31
C VAL A 48 8.15 11.11 -3.57
N TYR A 49 7.42 11.42 -4.64
CA TYR A 49 8.02 11.90 -5.89
C TYR A 49 8.18 13.43 -5.94
N LEU A 50 7.23 14.19 -5.39
CA LEU A 50 7.18 15.65 -5.55
C LEU A 50 7.79 16.41 -4.37
N MET A 51 7.95 15.78 -3.21
CA MET A 51 8.41 16.40 -1.97
C MET A 51 9.63 15.68 -1.41
N ASP A 52 10.26 16.30 -0.40
CA ASP A 52 11.33 15.68 0.36
C ASP A 52 10.77 14.60 1.28
N TRP A 53 11.63 13.66 1.69
CA TRP A 53 11.20 12.56 2.55
C TRP A 53 10.59 13.03 3.88
N GLN A 54 11.10 14.13 4.46
CA GLN A 54 10.57 14.74 5.70
C GLN A 54 9.17 15.29 5.49
N SER A 55 8.95 16.04 4.38
CA SER A 55 7.62 16.55 4.01
C SER A 55 6.64 15.43 3.69
N ALA A 56 7.09 14.34 3.05
CA ALA A 56 6.27 13.17 2.78
C ALA A 56 5.89 12.43 4.08
N ALA A 57 6.83 12.31 5.03
CA ALA A 57 6.58 11.72 6.34
C ALA A 57 5.60 12.56 7.15
N PHE A 58 5.78 13.89 7.15
CA PHE A 58 4.87 14.81 7.83
C PHE A 58 3.47 14.78 7.22
N LEU A 59 3.35 14.77 5.89
CA LEU A 59 2.08 14.63 5.19
C LEU A 59 1.37 13.31 5.55
N MET A 60 2.12 12.21 5.62
CA MET A 60 1.60 10.91 6.04
C MET A 60 1.05 10.99 7.46
N LEU A 61 1.77 11.60 8.39
CA LEU A 61 1.36 11.76 9.77
C LEU A 61 0.08 12.62 9.88
N VAL A 62 0.07 13.80 9.25
CA VAL A 62 -1.08 14.71 9.24
C VAL A 62 -2.32 14.02 8.65
N LYS A 63 -2.17 13.34 7.50
CA LYS A 63 -3.25 12.57 6.86
C LYS A 63 -3.82 11.52 7.81
N VAL A 64 -2.97 10.75 8.48
CA VAL A 64 -3.40 9.66 9.37
C VAL A 64 -4.14 10.23 10.59
N LEU A 65 -3.58 11.23 11.24
CA LEU A 65 -4.18 11.86 12.41
C LEU A 65 -5.51 12.52 12.03
N LEU A 66 -5.53 13.34 10.99
CA LEU A 66 -6.72 14.06 10.57
C LEU A 66 -7.85 13.11 10.13
N SER A 67 -7.52 12.09 9.32
CA SER A 67 -8.49 11.05 8.94
C SER A 67 -8.96 10.21 10.13
N GLY A 68 -8.09 9.99 11.10
CA GLY A 68 -8.41 9.24 12.30
C GLY A 68 -9.32 10.01 13.25
N PHE A 69 -9.04 11.28 13.49
CA PHE A 69 -9.87 12.14 14.36
C PHE A 69 -11.22 12.48 13.74
N LEU A 70 -11.24 12.76 12.43
CA LEU A 70 -12.50 13.12 11.76
C LEU A 70 -13.44 11.95 11.55
N PHE A 71 -12.90 10.76 11.27
CA PHE A 71 -13.70 9.66 10.76
C PHE A 71 -13.39 8.31 11.39
N GLY A 72 -12.43 8.20 12.31
CA GLY A 72 -11.92 6.93 12.79
C GLY A 72 -12.13 6.68 14.26
N SER A 73 -11.55 5.56 14.66
CA SER A 73 -11.31 5.20 16.04
C SER A 73 -9.78 5.23 16.28
N LEU A 74 -9.39 5.16 17.55
CA LEU A 74 -7.97 5.08 17.93
C LEU A 74 -7.27 3.87 17.27
N THR A 75 -7.97 2.74 17.17
CA THR A 75 -7.48 1.54 16.49
C THR A 75 -7.25 1.77 15.00
N ALA A 76 -8.14 2.50 14.33
CA ALA A 76 -7.96 2.85 12.92
C ALA A 76 -6.76 3.79 12.70
N ILE A 77 -6.44 4.67 13.66
CA ILE A 77 -5.22 5.49 13.63
C ILE A 77 -3.98 4.60 13.71
N LEU A 78 -3.94 3.67 14.66
CA LEU A 78 -2.81 2.74 14.83
C LEU A 78 -2.56 1.90 13.57
N TYR A 79 -3.62 1.33 12.98
CA TYR A 79 -3.50 0.53 11.74
C TYR A 79 -3.03 1.39 10.57
N SER A 80 -3.59 2.60 10.42
CA SER A 80 -3.21 3.50 9.34
C SER A 80 -1.80 4.05 9.51
N LEU A 81 -1.34 4.26 10.74
CA LEU A 81 0.01 4.75 11.04
C LEU A 81 1.06 3.69 10.70
N SER A 82 0.88 2.46 11.18
CA SER A 82 1.80 1.35 10.92
C SER A 82 1.87 1.04 9.41
N GLY A 83 0.72 0.96 8.75
CA GLY A 83 0.66 0.80 7.29
C GLY A 83 1.31 1.97 6.55
N GLY A 84 1.07 3.20 6.98
CA GLY A 84 1.65 4.41 6.39
C GLY A 84 3.16 4.48 6.53
N ILE A 85 3.70 4.18 7.70
CA ILE A 85 5.16 4.14 7.95
C ILE A 85 5.81 3.08 7.06
N LEU A 86 5.29 1.85 7.07
CA LEU A 86 5.85 0.76 6.27
C LEU A 86 5.77 1.07 4.77
N SER A 87 4.65 1.60 4.31
CA SER A 87 4.46 2.04 2.93
C SER A 87 5.47 3.13 2.54
N LEU A 88 5.64 4.16 3.36
CA LEU A 88 6.58 5.25 3.10
C LEU A 88 8.02 4.74 2.98
N LEU A 89 8.46 3.90 3.94
CA LEU A 89 9.81 3.33 3.93
C LEU A 89 10.06 2.50 2.67
N VAL A 90 9.11 1.64 2.32
CA VAL A 90 9.22 0.81 1.12
C VAL A 90 9.20 1.66 -0.16
N MET A 91 8.32 2.65 -0.27
CA MET A 91 8.29 3.55 -1.43
C MET A 91 9.61 4.34 -1.59
N LEU A 92 10.18 4.84 -0.50
CA LEU A 92 11.47 5.55 -0.53
C LEU A 92 12.62 4.63 -0.95
N ALA A 93 12.64 3.40 -0.47
CA ALA A 93 13.66 2.42 -0.83
C ALA A 93 13.55 1.99 -2.31
N VAL A 94 12.32 1.78 -2.76
CA VAL A 94 12.01 1.21 -4.08
C VAL A 94 12.04 2.23 -5.20
N ARG A 95 11.79 3.52 -4.91
CA ARG A 95 11.68 4.55 -5.96
C ARG A 95 12.89 4.63 -6.89
N LYS A 96 14.09 4.24 -6.41
CA LYS A 96 15.31 4.19 -7.22
C LYS A 96 15.40 2.94 -8.10
N ARG A 97 14.74 1.83 -7.68
CA ARG A 97 14.73 0.53 -8.37
C ARG A 97 13.31 -0.07 -8.38
N PRO A 98 12.36 0.56 -9.08
CA PRO A 98 10.94 0.23 -8.95
C PRO A 98 10.59 -1.20 -9.42
N ALA A 99 11.32 -1.74 -10.39
CA ALA A 99 11.12 -3.11 -10.84
C ALA A 99 11.53 -4.16 -9.78
N ALA A 100 12.65 -3.92 -9.10
CA ALA A 100 13.10 -4.80 -8.01
C ALA A 100 12.18 -4.70 -6.80
N GLY A 101 11.68 -3.50 -6.51
CA GLY A 101 10.84 -3.27 -5.34
C GLY A 101 9.46 -3.90 -5.42
N ALA A 102 8.83 -3.90 -6.59
CA ALA A 102 7.57 -4.60 -6.79
C ALA A 102 7.73 -6.10 -6.53
N LEU A 103 8.84 -6.69 -7.02
CA LEU A 103 9.17 -8.10 -6.80
C LEU A 103 9.48 -8.41 -5.33
N THR A 104 10.31 -7.60 -4.68
CA THR A 104 10.69 -7.82 -3.27
C THR A 104 9.50 -7.66 -2.33
N ALA A 105 8.62 -6.71 -2.56
CA ALA A 105 7.41 -6.53 -1.75
C ALA A 105 6.46 -7.74 -1.89
N GLY A 106 6.26 -8.25 -3.10
CA GLY A 106 5.47 -9.47 -3.35
C GLY A 106 6.09 -10.70 -2.68
N LEU A 107 7.40 -10.88 -2.80
CA LEU A 107 8.12 -11.99 -2.17
C LEU A 107 8.11 -11.93 -0.65
N LEU A 108 8.27 -10.74 -0.06
CA LEU A 108 8.21 -10.56 1.40
C LEU A 108 6.82 -10.86 1.94
N ALA A 109 5.76 -10.42 1.24
CA ALA A 109 4.39 -10.74 1.62
C ALA A 109 4.13 -12.25 1.53
N ALA A 110 4.58 -12.91 0.46
CA ALA A 110 4.47 -14.35 0.29
C ALA A 110 5.25 -15.12 1.36
N ALA A 111 6.47 -14.68 1.69
CA ALA A 111 7.30 -15.31 2.72
C ALA A 111 6.70 -15.17 4.12
N ALA A 112 6.16 -14.00 4.45
CA ALA A 112 5.48 -13.76 5.73
C ALA A 112 4.25 -14.67 5.88
N ASP A 113 3.46 -14.82 4.83
CA ASP A 113 2.28 -15.68 4.84
C ASP A 113 2.65 -17.18 4.90
N ALA A 114 3.66 -17.60 4.13
CA ALA A 114 4.17 -18.96 4.19
C ALA A 114 4.69 -19.33 5.59
N ALA A 115 5.43 -18.44 6.24
CA ALA A 115 5.94 -18.65 7.59
C ALA A 115 4.80 -18.83 8.62
N LEU A 116 3.71 -18.08 8.44
CA LEU A 116 2.54 -18.17 9.32
C LEU A 116 1.72 -19.45 9.08
N LEU A 117 1.58 -19.87 7.82
CA LEU A 117 0.93 -21.13 7.46
C LEU A 117 1.68 -22.35 8.01
N ILE A 118 3.01 -22.30 8.09
CA ILE A 118 3.84 -23.36 8.69
C ILE A 118 3.60 -23.44 10.21
N ARG A 119 3.46 -22.29 10.88
CA ARG A 119 3.24 -22.22 12.33
C ARG A 119 1.83 -22.63 12.77
N ASN A 120 0.84 -22.56 11.89
CA ASN A 120 -0.56 -22.84 12.22
C ASN A 120 -1.15 -23.96 11.35
N PRO A 121 -0.87 -25.24 11.66
CA PRO A 121 -1.33 -26.38 10.85
C PRO A 121 -2.85 -26.56 10.80
N GLN A 122 -3.60 -25.95 11.72
CA GLN A 122 -5.08 -26.02 11.77
C GLN A 122 -5.79 -25.30 10.62
N LEU A 123 -5.08 -24.43 9.88
CA LEU A 123 -5.64 -23.62 8.78
C LEU A 123 -5.52 -24.32 7.40
N ARG A 124 -5.38 -25.65 7.38
CA ARG A 124 -5.13 -26.42 6.14
C ARG A 124 -6.19 -26.25 5.04
N GLY A 125 -7.45 -26.04 5.39
CA GLY A 125 -8.53 -25.86 4.40
C GLY A 125 -8.49 -24.53 3.63
N GLN A 126 -7.94 -23.47 4.24
CA GLN A 126 -7.84 -22.14 3.63
C GLN A 126 -6.52 -21.93 2.85
N ARG A 127 -5.57 -22.86 2.96
CA ARG A 127 -4.24 -22.77 2.33
C ARG A 127 -4.28 -22.60 0.82
N LEU A 128 -5.17 -23.29 0.13
CA LEU A 128 -5.20 -23.28 -1.32
C LEU A 128 -5.53 -21.89 -1.85
N TRP A 129 -6.54 -21.24 -1.29
CA TRP A 129 -6.91 -19.87 -1.67
C TRP A 129 -5.84 -18.84 -1.35
N CYS A 130 -5.19 -18.95 -0.18
CA CYS A 130 -4.06 -18.09 0.17
C CYS A 130 -2.93 -18.24 -0.83
N VAL A 131 -2.52 -19.47 -1.14
CA VAL A 131 -1.46 -19.71 -2.13
C VAL A 131 -1.82 -19.19 -3.51
N ILE A 132 -3.05 -19.38 -3.96
CA ILE A 132 -3.52 -18.88 -5.27
C ILE A 132 -3.47 -17.34 -5.30
N LEU A 133 -3.95 -16.65 -4.26
CA LEU A 133 -3.97 -15.19 -4.21
C LEU A 133 -2.56 -14.60 -4.14
N ILE A 134 -1.67 -15.20 -3.37
CA ILE A 134 -0.28 -14.78 -3.28
C ILE A 134 0.44 -15.03 -4.61
N ALA A 135 0.23 -16.19 -5.23
CA ALA A 135 0.78 -16.50 -6.54
C ALA A 135 0.30 -15.49 -7.59
N ALA A 136 -0.99 -15.16 -7.59
CA ALA A 136 -1.55 -14.13 -8.47
C ALA A 136 -0.93 -12.75 -8.22
N ALA A 137 -0.73 -12.36 -6.97
CA ALA A 137 -0.06 -11.11 -6.62
C ALA A 137 1.41 -11.10 -7.05
N CYS A 138 2.14 -12.20 -6.84
CA CYS A 138 3.53 -12.34 -7.31
C CYS A 138 3.62 -12.28 -8.83
N ILE A 139 2.71 -12.94 -9.56
CA ILE A 139 2.64 -12.89 -11.01
C ILE A 139 2.35 -11.47 -11.48
N ALA A 140 1.40 -10.76 -10.88
CA ALA A 140 1.09 -9.37 -11.21
C ALA A 140 2.30 -8.45 -10.96
N CYS A 141 3.00 -8.63 -9.84
CA CYS A 141 4.23 -7.90 -9.53
C CYS A 141 5.35 -8.21 -10.53
N PHE A 142 5.48 -9.48 -10.95
CA PHE A 142 6.47 -9.91 -11.95
C PHE A 142 6.17 -9.29 -13.32
N ILE A 143 4.92 -9.32 -13.75
CA ILE A 143 4.47 -8.69 -15.02
C ILE A 143 4.73 -7.19 -14.98
N ALA A 144 4.39 -6.51 -13.89
CA ALA A 144 4.67 -5.09 -13.71
C ALA A 144 6.18 -4.79 -13.77
N GLY A 145 7.00 -5.58 -13.06
CA GLY A 145 8.46 -5.46 -13.08
C GLY A 145 9.06 -5.67 -14.45
N ALA A 146 8.57 -6.67 -15.21
CA ALA A 146 9.00 -6.94 -16.58
C ALA A 146 8.59 -5.81 -17.54
N ALA A 147 7.38 -5.26 -17.39
CA ALA A 147 6.89 -4.14 -18.19
C ALA A 147 7.72 -2.85 -17.94
N ILE A 148 8.12 -2.61 -16.70
CA ILE A 148 9.00 -1.50 -16.32
C ILE A 148 10.40 -1.69 -16.93
N ARG A 149 10.96 -2.89 -16.83
CA ARG A 149 12.29 -3.20 -17.43
C ARG A 149 12.32 -3.06 -18.95
N LYS A 150 11.21 -3.37 -19.61
CA LYS A 150 11.07 -3.22 -21.08
C LYS A 150 10.74 -1.78 -21.49
N GLY A 151 10.71 -0.81 -20.58
CA GLY A 151 10.40 0.58 -20.87
C GLY A 151 8.94 0.84 -21.28
N LYS A 152 8.05 -0.17 -21.16
CA LYS A 152 6.63 -0.03 -21.48
C LYS A 152 5.88 0.81 -20.45
N ILE A 153 6.34 0.81 -19.21
CA ILE A 153 5.77 1.55 -18.09
C ILE A 153 6.92 2.20 -17.32
N ARG A 154 6.77 3.43 -16.89
CA ARG A 154 7.73 4.11 -16.02
C ARG A 154 7.71 3.54 -14.60
N GLY A 155 8.66 3.94 -13.75
CA GLY A 155 8.84 3.34 -12.43
C GLY A 155 7.79 3.67 -11.37
N VAL A 156 6.86 4.59 -11.65
CA VAL A 156 5.84 5.03 -10.68
C VAL A 156 4.88 3.90 -10.29
N PRO A 157 4.33 3.09 -11.22
CA PRO A 157 3.47 1.98 -10.87
C PRO A 157 4.14 0.92 -9.99
N GLY A 158 5.41 0.61 -10.24
CA GLY A 158 6.17 -0.34 -9.41
C GLY A 158 6.32 0.13 -7.97
N THR A 159 6.62 1.42 -7.77
CA THR A 159 6.69 2.02 -6.44
C THR A 159 5.31 2.03 -5.75
N SER A 160 4.24 2.29 -6.52
CA SER A 160 2.86 2.28 -6.02
C SER A 160 2.44 0.89 -5.55
N ILE A 161 2.68 -0.15 -6.34
CA ILE A 161 2.39 -1.55 -5.98
C ILE A 161 3.10 -1.93 -4.70
N ALA A 162 4.41 -1.68 -4.63
CA ALA A 162 5.21 -2.00 -3.44
C ALA A 162 4.69 -1.27 -2.19
N GLY A 163 4.36 0.01 -2.31
CA GLY A 163 3.80 0.79 -1.22
C GLY A 163 2.42 0.32 -0.78
N ALA A 164 1.55 -0.06 -1.71
CA ALA A 164 0.21 -0.56 -1.39
C ALA A 164 0.27 -1.91 -0.66
N ILE A 165 1.11 -2.84 -1.12
CA ILE A 165 1.34 -4.12 -0.44
C ILE A 165 1.90 -3.88 0.96
N ALA A 166 2.93 -3.05 1.09
CA ALA A 166 3.55 -2.73 2.38
C ALA A 166 2.55 -2.07 3.35
N HIS A 167 1.68 -1.19 2.85
CA HIS A 167 0.62 -0.58 3.64
C HIS A 167 -0.32 -1.63 4.23
N ASN A 168 -0.81 -2.54 3.41
CA ASN A 168 -1.72 -3.60 3.82
C ASN A 168 -1.05 -4.57 4.81
N VAL A 169 0.21 -4.93 4.57
CA VAL A 169 1.01 -5.75 5.49
C VAL A 169 1.12 -5.08 6.86
N GLY A 170 1.48 -3.80 6.90
CA GLY A 170 1.58 -3.04 8.15
C GLY A 170 0.26 -2.96 8.91
N GLN A 171 -0.85 -2.71 8.21
CA GLN A 171 -2.18 -2.69 8.84
C GLN A 171 -2.55 -4.03 9.47
N VAL A 172 -2.41 -5.12 8.71
CA VAL A 172 -2.83 -6.45 9.18
C VAL A 172 -1.94 -6.96 10.31
N LEU A 173 -0.63 -6.71 10.25
CA LEU A 173 0.28 -7.03 11.35
C LEU A 173 -0.12 -6.34 12.65
N THR A 174 -0.39 -5.03 12.57
CA THR A 174 -0.82 -4.26 13.76
C THR A 174 -2.20 -4.68 14.24
N ALA A 175 -3.15 -4.92 13.33
CA ALA A 175 -4.48 -5.41 13.68
C ALA A 175 -4.41 -6.79 14.36
N SER A 176 -3.61 -7.70 13.84
CA SER A 176 -3.39 -9.02 14.42
C SER A 176 -2.81 -8.94 15.83
N ALA A 177 -1.85 -8.04 16.06
CA ALA A 177 -1.24 -7.82 17.36
C ALA A 177 -2.22 -7.18 18.36
N VAL A 178 -2.95 -6.14 17.95
CA VAL A 178 -3.90 -5.40 18.81
C VAL A 178 -5.11 -6.26 19.18
N LEU A 179 -5.63 -7.04 18.25
CA LEU A 179 -6.80 -7.91 18.46
C LEU A 179 -6.45 -9.28 19.04
N GLY A 180 -5.16 -9.63 19.15
CA GLY A 180 -4.73 -10.95 19.58
C GLY A 180 -5.18 -12.10 18.67
N THR A 181 -5.45 -11.79 17.38
CA THR A 181 -6.02 -12.76 16.41
C THR A 181 -5.05 -13.02 15.26
N PRO A 182 -4.11 -13.99 15.41
CA PRO A 182 -3.16 -14.36 14.36
C PRO A 182 -3.83 -14.84 13.06
N GLN A 183 -5.07 -15.30 13.14
CA GLN A 183 -5.87 -15.75 11.99
C GLN A 183 -6.07 -14.66 10.94
N LEU A 184 -6.01 -13.38 11.34
CA LEU A 184 -6.07 -12.24 10.40
C LEU A 184 -4.95 -12.28 9.35
N LEU A 185 -3.78 -12.76 9.73
CA LEU A 185 -2.64 -12.86 8.84
C LEU A 185 -2.84 -13.94 7.75
N THR A 186 -3.58 -14.99 8.04
CA THR A 186 -3.83 -16.07 7.10
C THR A 186 -5.08 -15.88 6.26
N THR A 187 -6.08 -15.17 6.78
CA THR A 187 -7.34 -14.94 6.07
C THR A 187 -7.37 -13.62 5.32
N TYR A 188 -6.94 -12.53 5.95
CA TYR A 188 -7.04 -11.19 5.39
C TYR A 188 -5.82 -10.76 4.58
N LEU A 189 -4.62 -11.10 5.04
CA LEU A 189 -3.40 -10.64 4.41
C LEU A 189 -3.28 -11.06 2.94
N PRO A 190 -3.54 -12.33 2.53
CA PRO A 190 -3.43 -12.73 1.13
C PRO A 190 -4.39 -11.95 0.23
N VAL A 191 -5.63 -11.75 0.69
CA VAL A 191 -6.64 -10.98 -0.07
C VAL A 191 -6.19 -9.53 -0.21
N LEU A 192 -5.74 -8.92 0.89
CA LEU A 192 -5.31 -7.52 0.89
C LEU A 192 -4.01 -7.30 0.10
N VAL A 193 -3.12 -8.29 0.04
CA VAL A 193 -1.93 -8.25 -0.83
C VAL A 193 -2.35 -8.27 -2.30
N GLY A 194 -3.25 -9.17 -2.69
CA GLY A 194 -3.77 -9.25 -4.06
C GLY A 194 -4.51 -7.99 -4.48
N VAL A 195 -5.44 -7.52 -3.65
CA VAL A 195 -6.20 -6.29 -3.89
C VAL A 195 -5.27 -5.07 -3.86
N GLY A 196 -4.34 -5.00 -2.91
CA GLY A 196 -3.35 -3.94 -2.82
C GLY A 196 -2.44 -3.86 -4.04
N ALA A 197 -2.03 -5.00 -4.61
CA ALA A 197 -1.27 -5.05 -5.85
C ALA A 197 -2.07 -4.49 -7.03
N ALA A 198 -3.34 -4.89 -7.17
CA ALA A 198 -4.22 -4.42 -8.25
C ALA A 198 -4.51 -2.92 -8.13
N VAL A 199 -4.89 -2.45 -6.93
CA VAL A 199 -5.15 -1.03 -6.65
C VAL A 199 -3.87 -0.21 -6.80
N GLY A 200 -2.73 -0.71 -6.29
CA GLY A 200 -1.44 -0.07 -6.43
C GLY A 200 -1.01 0.07 -7.90
N ALA A 201 -1.29 -0.93 -8.75
CA ALA A 201 -1.04 -0.85 -10.19
C ALA A 201 -1.91 0.23 -10.84
N LEU A 202 -3.22 0.20 -10.58
CA LEU A 202 -4.17 1.17 -11.14
C LEU A 202 -3.82 2.59 -10.72
N THR A 203 -3.66 2.82 -9.42
CA THR A 203 -3.34 4.15 -8.87
C THR A 203 -1.96 4.64 -9.32
N GLY A 204 -1.00 3.74 -9.47
CA GLY A 204 0.32 4.04 -10.00
C GLY A 204 0.30 4.47 -11.47
N ILE A 205 -0.49 3.80 -12.30
CA ILE A 205 -0.69 4.16 -13.73
C ILE A 205 -1.38 5.53 -13.82
N VAL A 206 -2.43 5.76 -13.04
CA VAL A 206 -3.13 7.06 -12.99
C VAL A 206 -2.17 8.15 -12.54
N ALA A 207 -1.42 7.93 -11.46
CA ALA A 207 -0.45 8.88 -10.97
C ALA A 207 0.62 9.23 -12.02
N GLU A 208 1.13 8.24 -12.73
CA GLU A 208 2.10 8.45 -13.81
C GLU A 208 1.50 9.30 -14.94
N ARG A 209 0.25 9.01 -15.35
CA ARG A 209 -0.44 9.79 -16.38
C ARG A 209 -0.66 11.25 -15.96
N VAL A 210 -1.08 11.47 -14.71
CA VAL A 210 -1.25 12.83 -14.16
C VAL A 210 0.09 13.57 -14.11
N MET A 211 1.16 12.95 -13.61
CA MET A 211 2.48 13.56 -13.60
C MET A 211 2.96 13.91 -15.01
N HIS A 212 2.71 13.04 -15.98
CA HIS A 212 3.05 13.29 -17.37
C HIS A 212 2.25 14.47 -17.95
N ALA A 213 0.95 14.54 -17.70
CA ALA A 213 0.09 15.63 -18.15
C ALA A 213 0.52 16.98 -17.55
N LEU A 214 0.97 16.98 -16.31
CA LEU A 214 1.53 18.15 -15.62
C LEU A 214 2.99 18.46 -16.01
N ARG A 215 3.56 17.76 -17.00
CA ARG A 215 4.96 17.87 -17.44
C ARG A 215 5.98 17.63 -16.32
N ILE A 216 5.59 16.92 -15.27
CA ILE A 216 6.48 16.53 -14.19
C ILE A 216 7.24 15.27 -14.62
N ASN A 217 8.58 15.34 -14.67
CA ASN A 217 9.40 14.17 -14.96
C ASN A 217 9.88 13.52 -13.66
N PRO A 218 9.31 12.35 -13.26
CA PRO A 218 9.66 11.68 -12.03
C PRO A 218 11.13 11.23 -11.96
N GLU A 219 11.78 11.00 -13.10
CA GLU A 219 13.16 10.54 -13.18
C GLU A 219 14.15 11.68 -12.89
N LYS A 220 13.89 12.86 -13.45
CA LYS A 220 14.70 14.05 -13.16
C LYS A 220 14.62 14.49 -11.68
N LEU A 221 13.48 14.26 -11.05
CA LEU A 221 13.28 14.55 -9.62
C LEU A 221 14.00 13.56 -8.70
N LYS A 222 14.37 12.37 -9.19
CA LYS A 222 15.16 11.39 -8.42
C LYS A 222 16.63 11.79 -8.30
N GLU A 223 17.17 12.45 -9.33
CA GLU A 223 18.57 12.85 -9.40
C GLU A 223 18.87 14.10 -8.56
N GLN A 224 17.84 14.91 -8.27
CA GLN A 224 17.96 16.16 -7.51
C GLN A 224 17.80 15.99 -5.99
N LYS A 225 17.54 14.80 -5.50
CA LYS A 225 17.30 14.45 -4.08
C LYS A 225 18.22 13.34 -3.60
#